data_c2f7da8eba4139cebe8b6f80ee5405e6
#
_entry.id   c2f7da8eba4139cebe8b6f80ee5405e6
#
_cell.length_a   1.000
_cell.length_b   1.000
_cell.length_c   1.000
_cell.angle_alpha   90.00
_cell.angle_beta   90.00
_cell.angle_gamma   90.00
#
_symmetry.space_group_name_H-M   'P 1'
#
loop_
_entity.id
_entity.type
_entity.pdbx_description
1 polymer ?
#
loop_
_entity_poly.entity_id
_entity_poly.type
_entity_poly.pdbx_seq_one_letter_code
_entity_poly.pdbx_strand_id
1 'polypeptide(L)'
;MINPFQQFQRGRFRSLWIFLVLISGILTSCSDEIEGEVFEEDKAYSLEIPTYFPALAFNIEKNPVTVNGVALGKKLFYEGKLSRNNTISCGFCHIQEYAFTHHGHPVSHGIDDKLGMRNAPAIQNMAWLKNYTWDGVSHNLDERSLVPITTDFEMDSSIPEVISKLSADANYKKMFKSAFGDDQINGEKILKALSQFMVTMVSADSKYDQVKNGKASFTNEESQGKTLFENKCASCHSGELFTDESYRNTGMYYNSQYDDRGRYRVTLDWNDNMKFRAPSLRNVELTAPYMHDGRFYSLEAVLNFYSDNVENQPNLDPILKQNGHIGIAMTNLEKQYIIAFLKTLTDQNFIKNKKFAE
;
A
#
# COMPACT_ATOMS: atom_id res chain seq x y z
N MET A 1 -21.66 -57.79 -76.09
CA MET A 1 -22.39 -59.04 -76.19
C MET A 1 -23.57 -58.96 -75.24
N ILE A 2 -24.74 -58.95 -75.87
CA ILE A 2 -26.02 -59.56 -75.47
C ILE A 2 -26.74 -58.97 -74.25
N ASN A 3 -27.75 -58.13 -74.56
CA ASN A 3 -29.11 -58.12 -74.02
C ASN A 3 -29.69 -59.55 -73.91
N PRO A 4 -30.80 -59.86 -73.25
CA PRO A 4 -32.10 -59.17 -73.32
C PRO A 4 -33.14 -59.39 -72.17
N PHE A 5 -34.26 -58.71 -72.34
CA PHE A 5 -35.69 -59.05 -72.22
C PHE A 5 -36.31 -59.11 -70.79
N GLN A 6 -37.29 -58.20 -70.60
CA GLN A 6 -38.76 -58.30 -70.78
C GLN A 6 -39.42 -59.22 -69.76
N GLN A 7 -40.44 -58.78 -69.08
CA GLN A 7 -41.86 -58.71 -69.44
C GLN A 7 -42.72 -58.18 -68.24
N PHE A 8 -43.54 -57.21 -68.49
CA PHE A 8 -45.01 -57.20 -68.49
C PHE A 8 -45.71 -57.87 -67.30
N GLN A 9 -46.56 -57.15 -66.57
CA GLN A 9 -48.03 -57.01 -66.69
C GLN A 9 -48.65 -56.19 -65.61
N ARG A 10 -49.43 -55.20 -66.07
CA ARG A 10 -50.83 -54.81 -65.84
C ARG A 10 -51.41 -55.01 -64.43
N GLY A 11 -51.93 -53.90 -63.89
CA GLY A 11 -53.31 -53.96 -63.48
C GLY A 11 -53.70 -53.14 -62.24
N ARG A 12 -54.50 -52.18 -62.51
CA ARG A 12 -55.67 -51.68 -61.81
C ARG A 12 -55.52 -50.31 -61.03
N PHE A 13 -56.25 -49.40 -61.60
CA PHE A 13 -56.79 -48.18 -61.03
C PHE A 13 -57.39 -48.36 -59.66
N ARG A 14 -57.03 -47.49 -58.74
CA ARG A 14 -57.99 -46.92 -57.74
C ARG A 14 -57.57 -45.48 -57.35
N SER A 15 -58.46 -44.56 -57.55
CA SER A 15 -58.48 -43.18 -57.10
C SER A 15 -58.21 -43.14 -55.62
N LEU A 16 -57.38 -42.24 -55.18
CA LEU A 16 -57.48 -41.68 -53.84
C LEU A 16 -56.84 -40.30 -53.79
N TRP A 17 -57.67 -39.37 -53.62
CA TRP A 17 -57.61 -38.04 -52.97
C TRP A 17 -56.22 -37.47 -52.67
N ILE A 18 -55.90 -36.37 -53.33
CA ILE A 18 -54.83 -35.45 -53.10
C ILE A 18 -55.15 -34.67 -51.80
N PHE A 19 -54.49 -34.94 -50.70
CA PHE A 19 -54.39 -33.98 -49.58
C PHE A 19 -53.14 -33.15 -49.78
N LEU A 20 -53.37 -31.88 -50.17
CA LEU A 20 -52.35 -30.87 -50.22
C LEU A 20 -52.09 -30.39 -48.77
N VAL A 21 -51.09 -30.89 -48.13
CA VAL A 21 -50.56 -30.38 -46.87
C VAL A 21 -49.62 -29.24 -47.21
N LEU A 22 -50.10 -27.99 -47.00
CA LEU A 22 -49.29 -26.81 -46.97
C LEU A 22 -48.39 -26.87 -45.72
N ILE A 23 -47.14 -27.22 -45.89
CA ILE A 23 -46.10 -27.09 -44.88
C ILE A 23 -45.71 -25.61 -44.89
N SER A 24 -46.33 -24.80 -43.99
CA SER A 24 -45.86 -23.46 -43.60
C SER A 24 -44.55 -23.67 -42.86
N GLY A 25 -43.43 -23.54 -43.55
CA GLY A 25 -42.10 -23.44 -42.91
C GLY A 25 -42.05 -22.19 -42.06
N ILE A 26 -42.21 -22.36 -40.75
CA ILE A 26 -41.85 -21.31 -39.75
C ILE A 26 -40.33 -21.29 -39.74
N LEU A 27 -39.77 -20.32 -40.47
CA LEU A 27 -38.37 -19.92 -40.26
C LEU A 27 -38.32 -19.19 -38.90
N THR A 28 -38.12 -19.93 -37.81
CA THR A 28 -37.61 -19.37 -36.56
C THR A 28 -36.18 -18.96 -36.83
N SER A 29 -35.98 -17.68 -37.15
CA SER A 29 -34.70 -17.02 -37.05
C SER A 29 -34.37 -16.98 -35.56
N CYS A 30 -33.48 -17.86 -35.09
CA CYS A 30 -32.77 -17.65 -33.87
C CYS A 30 -31.86 -16.44 -34.11
N SER A 31 -32.34 -15.24 -33.77
CA SER A 31 -31.40 -14.20 -33.40
C SER A 31 -30.79 -14.64 -32.09
N ASP A 32 -29.56 -15.14 -32.12
CA ASP A 32 -28.71 -15.11 -30.95
C ASP A 32 -28.57 -13.63 -30.57
N GLU A 33 -29.49 -13.16 -29.74
CA GLU A 33 -29.22 -11.97 -28.93
C GLU A 33 -28.00 -12.37 -28.11
N ILE A 34 -26.83 -11.86 -28.50
CA ILE A 34 -25.68 -11.80 -27.63
C ILE A 34 -26.17 -10.95 -26.44
N GLU A 35 -26.67 -11.64 -25.40
CA GLU A 35 -26.80 -10.99 -24.08
C GLU A 35 -25.42 -10.45 -23.77
N GLY A 36 -25.22 -9.17 -24.08
CA GLY A 36 -24.03 -8.47 -23.60
C GLY A 36 -24.01 -8.66 -22.10
N GLU A 37 -22.98 -9.34 -21.57
CA GLU A 37 -22.79 -9.43 -20.13
C GLU A 37 -22.97 -8.01 -19.57
N VAL A 38 -24.07 -7.80 -18.86
CA VAL A 38 -24.30 -6.54 -18.15
C VAL A 38 -23.20 -6.45 -17.11
N PHE A 39 -22.25 -5.55 -17.33
CA PHE A 39 -21.23 -5.24 -16.33
C PHE A 39 -21.95 -4.70 -15.10
N GLU A 40 -21.99 -5.47 -14.02
CA GLU A 40 -22.46 -5.00 -12.73
C GLU A 40 -21.35 -4.08 -12.15
N GLU A 41 -21.69 -2.82 -11.92
CA GLU A 41 -20.75 -1.86 -11.35
C GLU A 41 -20.20 -2.38 -10.02
N ASP A 42 -18.88 -2.29 -9.83
CA ASP A 42 -18.23 -2.80 -8.63
C ASP A 42 -18.72 -2.04 -7.38
N LYS A 43 -18.98 -2.77 -6.32
CA LYS A 43 -19.53 -2.19 -5.08
C LYS A 43 -18.48 -1.33 -4.38
N ALA A 44 -18.91 -0.15 -3.91
CA ALA A 44 -18.06 0.70 -3.08
C ALA A 44 -17.59 -0.05 -1.84
N TYR A 45 -16.30 0.05 -1.53
CA TYR A 45 -15.73 -0.49 -0.31
C TYR A 45 -16.01 0.45 0.86
N SER A 46 -16.53 -0.08 1.97
CA SER A 46 -16.76 0.71 3.19
C SER A 46 -15.44 0.91 3.93
N LEU A 47 -14.81 2.08 3.73
CA LEU A 47 -13.63 2.46 4.51
C LEU A 47 -14.01 2.74 5.96
N GLU A 48 -13.29 2.14 6.89
CA GLU A 48 -13.40 2.44 8.33
C GLU A 48 -12.64 3.76 8.62
N ILE A 49 -13.38 4.87 8.66
CA ILE A 49 -12.80 6.20 8.93
C ILE A 49 -13.02 6.54 10.41
N PRO A 50 -11.95 6.58 11.25
CA PRO A 50 -12.08 6.97 12.64
C PRO A 50 -12.56 8.43 12.75
N THR A 51 -13.54 8.70 13.59
CA THR A 51 -14.18 10.02 13.72
C THR A 51 -13.25 11.14 14.19
N TYR A 52 -12.15 10.78 14.84
CA TYR A 52 -11.14 11.71 15.36
C TYR A 52 -9.92 11.87 14.43
N PHE A 53 -9.86 11.15 13.32
CA PHE A 53 -8.82 11.34 12.32
C PHE A 53 -9.11 12.61 11.48
N PRO A 54 -8.09 13.25 10.89
CA PRO A 54 -8.30 14.37 9.99
C PRO A 54 -9.07 13.96 8.73
N ALA A 55 -9.42 14.92 7.89
CA ALA A 55 -9.98 14.63 6.56
C ALA A 55 -8.98 13.80 5.72
N LEU A 56 -9.52 12.93 4.86
CA LEU A 56 -8.70 12.14 3.93
C LEU A 56 -7.88 13.04 3.01
N ALA A 57 -6.63 12.71 2.82
CA ALA A 57 -5.78 13.31 1.79
C ALA A 57 -5.90 12.56 0.44
N PHE A 58 -6.21 11.27 0.48
CA PHE A 58 -6.43 10.45 -0.70
C PHE A 58 -7.70 10.91 -1.45
N ASN A 59 -7.59 11.10 -2.76
CA ASN A 59 -8.69 11.54 -3.59
C ASN A 59 -9.56 10.36 -4.06
N ILE A 60 -10.60 10.05 -3.27
CA ILE A 60 -11.55 8.96 -3.55
C ILE A 60 -12.33 9.19 -4.87
N GLU A 61 -12.54 10.44 -5.29
CA GLU A 61 -13.26 10.72 -6.55
C GLU A 61 -12.44 10.31 -7.78
N LYS A 62 -11.12 10.44 -7.72
CA LYS A 62 -10.22 10.04 -8.82
C LYS A 62 -9.92 8.54 -8.85
N ASN A 63 -9.94 7.89 -7.69
CA ASN A 63 -9.75 6.46 -7.55
C ASN A 63 -10.74 5.93 -6.50
N PRO A 64 -12.00 5.67 -6.90
CA PRO A 64 -13.02 5.11 -6.01
C PRO A 64 -12.55 3.77 -5.44
N VAL A 65 -12.64 3.62 -4.13
CA VAL A 65 -12.26 2.38 -3.45
C VAL A 65 -13.42 1.39 -3.57
N THR A 66 -13.20 0.27 -4.24
CA THR A 66 -14.21 -0.73 -4.54
C THR A 66 -13.82 -2.11 -3.99
N VAL A 67 -14.79 -3.00 -3.83
CA VAL A 67 -14.56 -4.33 -3.26
C VAL A 67 -13.59 -5.15 -4.13
N ASN A 68 -13.81 -5.19 -5.45
CA ASN A 68 -12.95 -5.93 -6.36
C ASN A 68 -11.61 -5.20 -6.59
N GLY A 69 -11.62 -3.86 -6.58
CA GLY A 69 -10.39 -3.08 -6.67
C GLY A 69 -9.45 -3.33 -5.48
N VAL A 70 -9.99 -3.39 -4.25
CA VAL A 70 -9.23 -3.77 -3.05
C VAL A 70 -8.74 -5.22 -3.13
N ALA A 71 -9.58 -6.16 -3.58
CA ALA A 71 -9.19 -7.55 -3.73
C ALA A 71 -8.07 -7.73 -4.76
N LEU A 72 -8.16 -7.05 -5.90
CA LEU A 72 -7.11 -7.03 -6.92
C LEU A 72 -5.83 -6.38 -6.36
N GLY A 73 -5.95 -5.25 -5.68
CA GLY A 73 -4.81 -4.55 -5.08
C GLY A 73 -4.09 -5.40 -4.05
N LYS A 74 -4.83 -6.11 -3.19
CA LYS A 74 -4.27 -7.08 -2.24
C LYS A 74 -3.51 -8.20 -2.98
N LYS A 75 -4.11 -8.79 -4.03
CA LYS A 75 -3.46 -9.83 -4.83
C LYS A 75 -2.17 -9.33 -5.48
N LEU A 76 -2.17 -8.09 -6.01
CA LEU A 76 -0.99 -7.45 -6.59
C LEU A 76 0.08 -7.12 -5.53
N PHE A 77 -0.32 -6.74 -4.32
CA PHE A 77 0.62 -6.41 -3.24
C PHE A 77 1.50 -7.60 -2.83
N TYR A 78 0.98 -8.82 -2.91
CA TYR A 78 1.73 -10.05 -2.64
C TYR A 78 2.23 -10.76 -3.90
N GLU A 79 2.08 -10.14 -5.08
CA GLU A 79 2.44 -10.77 -6.36
C GLU A 79 3.91 -10.55 -6.73
N GLY A 80 4.68 -11.62 -6.80
CA GLY A 80 6.08 -11.59 -7.21
C GLY A 80 6.28 -11.19 -8.69
N LYS A 81 5.29 -11.43 -9.58
CA LYS A 81 5.36 -11.05 -11.01
C LYS A 81 5.59 -9.57 -11.25
N LEU A 82 5.40 -8.73 -10.24
CA LEU A 82 5.72 -7.30 -10.31
C LEU A 82 7.22 -7.04 -10.35
N SER A 83 8.07 -7.98 -9.94
CA SER A 83 9.53 -7.88 -10.02
C SER A 83 10.10 -8.60 -11.25
N ARG A 84 11.33 -8.25 -11.65
CA ARG A 84 12.02 -8.79 -12.84
C ARG A 84 12.09 -10.33 -12.83
N ASN A 85 12.47 -10.90 -11.71
CA ASN A 85 12.64 -12.36 -11.56
C ASN A 85 11.44 -13.09 -10.92
N ASN A 86 10.31 -12.38 -10.68
CA ASN A 86 9.08 -12.88 -10.06
C ASN A 86 9.23 -13.34 -8.59
N THR A 87 10.21 -12.82 -7.85
CA THR A 87 10.45 -13.23 -6.45
C THR A 87 10.13 -12.17 -5.43
N ILE A 88 10.19 -10.90 -5.81
CA ILE A 88 9.98 -9.77 -4.90
C ILE A 88 8.57 -9.22 -5.07
N SER A 89 7.81 -9.19 -3.99
CA SER A 89 6.51 -8.52 -3.89
C SER A 89 6.58 -7.32 -2.94
N CYS A 90 5.52 -6.50 -2.85
CA CYS A 90 5.44 -5.46 -1.83
C CYS A 90 5.48 -6.08 -0.42
N GLY A 91 4.76 -7.20 -0.21
CA GLY A 91 4.74 -7.94 1.06
C GLY A 91 6.10 -8.50 1.48
N PHE A 92 7.05 -8.66 0.57
CA PHE A 92 8.42 -9.08 0.91
C PHE A 92 9.14 -8.05 1.81
N CYS A 93 9.02 -6.75 1.51
CA CYS A 93 9.62 -5.67 2.30
C CYS A 93 8.64 -5.05 3.30
N HIS A 94 7.32 -5.24 3.11
CA HIS A 94 6.29 -4.67 3.96
C HIS A 94 5.53 -5.80 4.68
N ILE A 95 6.13 -6.26 5.79
CA ILE A 95 5.67 -7.43 6.56
C ILE A 95 4.60 -7.01 7.56
N GLN A 96 3.41 -7.61 7.49
CA GLN A 96 2.24 -7.20 8.27
C GLN A 96 2.48 -7.19 9.77
N GLU A 97 3.13 -8.20 10.33
CA GLU A 97 3.39 -8.36 11.78
C GLU A 97 4.24 -7.20 12.33
N TYR A 98 4.97 -6.50 11.47
CA TYR A 98 5.79 -5.34 11.80
C TYR A 98 5.22 -4.04 11.23
N ALA A 99 3.88 -3.95 11.20
CA ALA A 99 3.16 -2.80 10.68
C ALA A 99 3.58 -2.41 9.24
N PHE A 100 3.83 -3.44 8.41
CA PHE A 100 4.23 -3.30 7.02
C PHE A 100 5.55 -2.53 6.85
N THR A 101 6.54 -2.82 7.68
CA THR A 101 7.95 -2.43 7.50
C THR A 101 8.83 -3.65 7.21
N HIS A 102 10.10 -3.41 6.85
CA HIS A 102 11.08 -4.47 6.62
C HIS A 102 11.87 -4.73 7.91
N HIS A 103 11.27 -5.51 8.81
CA HIS A 103 11.83 -5.77 10.12
C HIS A 103 13.22 -6.43 10.05
N GLY A 104 14.14 -5.98 10.91
CA GLY A 104 15.49 -6.53 11.01
C GLY A 104 16.47 -6.05 9.93
N HIS A 105 16.00 -5.35 8.90
CA HIS A 105 16.83 -4.81 7.84
C HIS A 105 16.95 -3.28 7.96
N PRO A 106 18.19 -2.73 8.10
CA PRO A 106 18.37 -1.29 8.23
C PRO A 106 17.91 -0.54 6.99
N VAL A 107 18.14 -1.09 5.82
CA VAL A 107 17.68 -0.54 4.53
C VAL A 107 16.90 -1.60 3.74
N SER A 108 16.15 -1.17 2.72
CA SER A 108 15.47 -2.09 1.81
C SER A 108 16.48 -3.05 1.17
N HIS A 109 16.02 -4.28 0.93
CA HIS A 109 16.82 -5.32 0.31
C HIS A 109 15.91 -5.99 -0.71
N GLY A 110 16.28 -5.92 -1.95
CA GLY A 110 15.41 -6.30 -3.05
C GLY A 110 16.01 -7.38 -3.94
N ILE A 111 15.82 -7.23 -5.23
CA ILE A 111 16.23 -8.21 -6.23
C ILE A 111 17.74 -8.48 -6.19
N ASP A 112 18.13 -9.74 -6.38
CA ASP A 112 19.52 -10.19 -6.38
C ASP A 112 20.30 -9.77 -5.12
N ASP A 113 19.60 -9.71 -3.96
CA ASP A 113 20.12 -9.28 -2.66
C ASP A 113 20.73 -7.87 -2.65
N LYS A 114 20.35 -7.02 -3.59
CA LYS A 114 20.82 -5.63 -3.66
C LYS A 114 20.24 -4.82 -2.51
N LEU A 115 21.08 -4.02 -1.90
CA LEU A 115 20.68 -3.13 -0.81
C LEU A 115 20.27 -1.76 -1.34
N GLY A 116 19.16 -1.25 -0.84
CA GLY A 116 18.77 0.15 -1.00
C GLY A 116 19.57 1.08 -0.09
N MET A 117 19.18 2.34 -0.04
CA MET A 117 19.81 3.35 0.81
C MET A 117 18.95 3.76 2.00
N ARG A 118 17.70 3.31 2.06
CA ARG A 118 16.71 3.75 3.06
C ARG A 118 15.96 2.59 3.69
N ASN A 119 15.58 2.79 4.92
CA ASN A 119 14.65 1.92 5.61
C ASN A 119 13.27 1.96 4.94
N ALA A 120 12.60 0.80 4.85
CA ALA A 120 11.25 0.69 4.30
C ALA A 120 10.24 1.30 5.28
N PRO A 121 9.55 2.40 4.93
CA PRO A 121 8.59 3.04 5.83
C PRO A 121 7.34 2.16 6.01
N ALA A 122 6.68 2.30 7.17
CA ALA A 122 5.43 1.60 7.44
C ALA A 122 4.33 1.99 6.44
N ILE A 123 3.59 0.99 5.94
CA ILE A 123 2.38 1.19 5.15
C ILE A 123 1.18 1.07 6.09
N GLN A 124 0.75 2.20 6.64
CA GLN A 124 -0.43 2.32 7.50
C GLN A 124 -1.01 3.72 7.39
N ASN A 125 -2.32 3.83 7.43
CA ASN A 125 -3.06 5.09 7.38
C ASN A 125 -2.68 5.97 6.17
N MET A 126 -2.33 5.35 5.04
CA MET A 126 -1.85 6.04 3.85
C MET A 126 -2.89 6.99 3.26
N ALA A 127 -4.18 6.74 3.50
CA ALA A 127 -5.28 7.59 3.03
C ALA A 127 -5.24 9.02 3.62
N TRP A 128 -4.53 9.24 4.71
CA TRP A 128 -4.43 10.54 5.40
C TRP A 128 -3.10 11.25 5.17
N LEU A 129 -2.10 10.57 4.59
CA LEU A 129 -0.79 11.16 4.33
C LEU A 129 -0.78 11.92 3.01
N LYS A 130 0.00 13.00 2.96
CA LYS A 130 0.23 13.82 1.75
C LYS A 130 1.56 13.50 1.08
N ASN A 131 2.46 12.84 1.82
CA ASN A 131 3.80 12.50 1.36
C ASN A 131 4.13 11.05 1.74
N TYR A 132 4.66 10.28 0.80
CA TYR A 132 4.80 8.83 0.95
C TYR A 132 6.24 8.33 0.99
N THR A 133 7.21 9.22 0.93
CA THR A 133 8.65 8.91 0.98
C THR A 133 9.36 9.70 2.07
N TRP A 134 10.56 9.28 2.45
CA TRP A 134 11.39 9.99 3.43
C TRP A 134 11.77 11.41 2.99
N ASP A 135 11.89 11.67 1.69
CA ASP A 135 12.29 12.95 1.09
C ASP A 135 11.13 13.73 0.45
N GLY A 136 9.95 13.11 0.36
CA GLY A 136 8.76 13.71 -0.22
C GLY A 136 8.77 13.81 -1.74
N VAL A 137 9.50 12.95 -2.44
CA VAL A 137 9.44 12.92 -3.92
C VAL A 137 8.08 12.43 -4.43
N SER A 138 7.35 11.64 -3.64
CA SER A 138 6.03 11.11 -4.00
C SER A 138 4.92 11.74 -3.18
N HIS A 139 4.01 12.44 -3.86
CA HIS A 139 2.82 13.11 -3.30
C HIS A 139 1.49 12.47 -3.73
N ASN A 140 1.53 11.49 -4.63
CA ASN A 140 0.37 10.80 -5.14
C ASN A 140 0.48 9.31 -4.80
N LEU A 141 -0.49 8.79 -4.03
CA LEU A 141 -0.48 7.39 -3.65
C LEU A 141 -0.66 6.46 -4.87
N ASP A 142 -1.47 6.89 -5.85
CA ASP A 142 -1.70 6.10 -7.07
C ASP A 142 -0.43 5.92 -7.92
N GLU A 143 0.58 6.76 -7.72
CA GLU A 143 1.85 6.67 -8.43
C GLU A 143 2.98 6.10 -7.56
N ARG A 144 2.75 6.00 -6.24
CA ARG A 144 3.82 5.65 -5.28
C ARG A 144 4.46 4.31 -5.58
N SER A 145 3.66 3.31 -5.96
CA SER A 145 4.14 1.95 -6.22
C SER A 145 4.99 1.83 -7.48
N LEU A 146 4.97 2.83 -8.38
CA LEU A 146 5.85 2.86 -9.56
C LEU A 146 7.33 2.85 -9.16
N VAL A 147 7.68 3.59 -8.10
CA VAL A 147 9.08 3.75 -7.66
C VAL A 147 9.72 2.39 -7.30
N PRO A 148 9.19 1.59 -6.36
CA PRO A 148 9.79 0.29 -6.05
C PRO A 148 9.75 -0.70 -7.22
N ILE A 149 8.71 -0.66 -8.08
CA ILE A 149 8.63 -1.53 -9.26
C ILE A 149 9.80 -1.27 -10.22
N THR A 150 10.18 0.00 -10.42
CA THR A 150 11.17 0.39 -11.43
C THR A 150 12.58 0.60 -10.90
N THR A 151 12.77 0.55 -9.58
CA THR A 151 14.08 0.74 -8.95
C THR A 151 14.93 -0.53 -9.07
N ASP A 152 16.14 -0.41 -9.59
CA ASP A 152 17.05 -1.51 -9.94
C ASP A 152 17.63 -2.30 -8.74
N PHE A 153 17.51 -1.75 -7.54
CA PHE A 153 17.86 -2.42 -6.28
C PHE A 153 16.63 -2.83 -5.44
N GLU A 154 15.40 -2.62 -5.95
CA GLU A 154 14.17 -3.09 -5.31
C GLU A 154 13.52 -4.20 -6.14
N MET A 155 12.65 -3.89 -7.09
CA MET A 155 11.95 -4.89 -7.92
C MET A 155 12.51 -5.01 -9.35
N ASP A 156 13.28 -4.02 -9.83
CA ASP A 156 14.02 -3.99 -11.11
C ASP A 156 13.18 -4.43 -12.31
N SER A 157 11.96 -3.93 -12.43
CA SER A 157 11.03 -4.28 -13.50
C SER A 157 10.57 -3.02 -14.25
N SER A 158 9.82 -3.20 -15.31
CA SER A 158 9.19 -2.11 -16.04
C SER A 158 7.67 -2.32 -16.13
N ILE A 159 6.91 -1.23 -16.26
CA ILE A 159 5.45 -1.34 -16.40
C ILE A 159 5.04 -2.18 -17.62
N PRO A 160 5.67 -2.06 -18.81
CA PRO A 160 5.38 -2.96 -19.93
C PRO A 160 5.64 -4.44 -19.62
N GLU A 161 6.73 -4.75 -18.91
CA GLU A 161 7.05 -6.13 -18.49
C GLU A 161 6.00 -6.68 -17.52
N VAL A 162 5.63 -5.91 -16.50
CA VAL A 162 4.56 -6.26 -15.55
C VAL A 162 3.25 -6.51 -16.29
N ILE A 163 2.84 -5.62 -17.19
CA ILE A 163 1.62 -5.79 -18.01
C ILE A 163 1.67 -7.08 -18.79
N SER A 164 2.80 -7.39 -19.43
CA SER A 164 2.98 -8.64 -20.21
C SER A 164 2.80 -9.89 -19.34
N LYS A 165 3.43 -9.92 -18.16
CA LYS A 165 3.35 -11.03 -17.21
C LYS A 165 1.92 -11.24 -16.67
N LEU A 166 1.25 -10.17 -16.27
CA LEU A 166 -0.11 -10.25 -15.74
C LEU A 166 -1.12 -10.61 -16.85
N SER A 167 -0.95 -10.08 -18.06
CA SER A 167 -1.85 -10.36 -19.21
C SER A 167 -1.77 -11.81 -19.71
N ALA A 168 -0.68 -12.51 -19.41
CA ALA A 168 -0.55 -13.94 -19.72
C ALA A 168 -1.40 -14.82 -18.77
N ASP A 169 -1.91 -14.28 -17.67
CA ASP A 169 -2.68 -15.01 -16.67
C ASP A 169 -4.18 -14.64 -16.76
N ALA A 170 -5.00 -15.61 -17.15
CA ALA A 170 -6.45 -15.42 -17.30
C ALA A 170 -7.15 -14.99 -16.00
N ASN A 171 -6.61 -15.35 -14.82
CA ASN A 171 -7.18 -14.94 -13.56
C ASN A 171 -7.03 -13.42 -13.34
N TYR A 172 -5.88 -12.84 -13.71
CA TYR A 172 -5.71 -11.40 -13.66
C TYR A 172 -6.67 -10.67 -14.59
N LYS A 173 -6.83 -11.14 -15.84
CA LYS A 173 -7.83 -10.54 -16.76
C LYS A 173 -9.23 -10.52 -16.15
N LYS A 174 -9.68 -11.61 -15.52
CA LYS A 174 -10.97 -11.66 -14.81
C LYS A 174 -11.03 -10.65 -13.65
N MET A 175 -9.98 -10.59 -12.83
CA MET A 175 -9.94 -9.66 -11.71
C MET A 175 -9.95 -8.20 -12.18
N PHE A 176 -9.20 -7.85 -13.25
CA PHE A 176 -9.23 -6.52 -13.84
C PHE A 176 -10.61 -6.18 -14.43
N LYS A 177 -11.26 -7.14 -15.11
CA LYS A 177 -12.64 -6.97 -15.60
C LYS A 177 -13.60 -6.68 -14.44
N SER A 178 -13.51 -7.41 -13.33
CA SER A 178 -14.37 -7.19 -12.16
C SER A 178 -14.11 -5.85 -11.47
N ALA A 179 -12.84 -5.39 -11.41
CA ALA A 179 -12.47 -4.16 -10.71
C ALA A 179 -12.65 -2.89 -11.56
N PHE A 180 -12.50 -2.97 -12.89
CA PHE A 180 -12.42 -1.80 -13.77
C PHE A 180 -13.34 -1.87 -14.99
N GLY A 181 -14.16 -2.91 -15.14
CA GLY A 181 -15.16 -3.05 -16.20
C GLY A 181 -14.66 -3.71 -17.49
N ASP A 182 -13.36 -3.80 -17.69
CA ASP A 182 -12.76 -4.46 -18.84
C ASP A 182 -11.50 -5.26 -18.45
N ASP A 183 -11.10 -6.22 -19.27
CA ASP A 183 -9.96 -7.11 -19.04
C ASP A 183 -8.62 -6.53 -19.52
N GLN A 184 -8.59 -5.28 -19.97
CA GLN A 184 -7.36 -4.61 -20.39
C GLN A 184 -6.52 -4.23 -19.18
N ILE A 185 -5.33 -4.82 -19.10
CA ILE A 185 -4.36 -4.53 -18.05
C ILE A 185 -3.45 -3.40 -18.52
N ASN A 186 -3.37 -2.32 -17.74
CA ASN A 186 -2.46 -1.21 -17.98
C ASN A 186 -1.84 -0.70 -16.67
N GLY A 187 -0.82 0.15 -16.77
CA GLY A 187 -0.08 0.65 -15.62
C GLY A 187 -0.97 1.45 -14.65
N GLU A 188 -1.87 2.28 -15.16
CA GLU A 188 -2.76 3.08 -14.32
C GLU A 188 -3.65 2.19 -13.43
N LYS A 189 -4.29 1.18 -14.02
CA LYS A 189 -5.16 0.24 -13.27
C LYS A 189 -4.38 -0.57 -12.23
N ILE A 190 -3.15 -1.01 -12.56
CA ILE A 190 -2.27 -1.72 -11.63
C ILE A 190 -1.98 -0.84 -10.40
N LEU A 191 -1.53 0.39 -10.64
CA LEU A 191 -1.16 1.33 -9.58
C LEU A 191 -2.38 1.76 -8.76
N LYS A 192 -3.52 2.05 -9.40
CA LYS A 192 -4.78 2.36 -8.72
C LYS A 192 -5.28 1.22 -7.82
N ALA A 193 -5.21 -0.03 -8.28
CA ALA A 193 -5.60 -1.18 -7.46
C ALA A 193 -4.70 -1.31 -6.23
N LEU A 194 -3.38 -1.17 -6.38
CA LEU A 194 -2.45 -1.15 -5.25
C LEU A 194 -2.80 -0.08 -4.23
N SER A 195 -3.12 1.15 -4.68
CA SER A 195 -3.55 2.24 -3.81
C SER A 195 -4.86 1.91 -3.09
N GLN A 196 -5.85 1.35 -3.79
CA GLN A 196 -7.11 0.96 -3.17
C GLN A 196 -6.91 -0.02 -2.02
N PHE A 197 -6.00 -0.97 -2.16
CA PHE A 197 -5.66 -1.86 -1.03
C PHE A 197 -4.94 -1.11 0.09
N MET A 198 -3.91 -0.30 -0.23
CA MET A 198 -3.14 0.43 0.78
C MET A 198 -3.98 1.42 1.59
N VAL A 199 -5.00 2.06 1.02
CA VAL A 199 -5.88 2.97 1.77
C VAL A 199 -6.79 2.24 2.75
N THR A 200 -7.02 0.93 2.59
CA THR A 200 -7.78 0.12 3.57
C THR A 200 -6.96 -0.25 4.79
N MET A 201 -5.64 -0.07 4.77
CA MET A 201 -4.75 -0.40 5.88
C MET A 201 -4.83 0.66 6.98
N VAL A 202 -5.94 0.65 7.72
CA VAL A 202 -6.24 1.60 8.79
C VAL A 202 -5.85 1.02 10.14
N SER A 203 -4.91 1.70 10.83
CA SER A 203 -4.50 1.39 12.21
C SER A 203 -5.06 2.48 13.13
N ALA A 204 -6.10 2.13 13.91
CA ALA A 204 -6.87 3.05 14.76
C ALA A 204 -7.51 2.37 15.99
N ASP A 205 -6.99 1.21 16.40
CA ASP A 205 -7.49 0.46 17.57
C ASP A 205 -6.36 0.10 18.57
N SER A 206 -5.34 0.94 18.64
CA SER A 206 -4.29 0.82 19.66
C SER A 206 -4.84 1.15 21.06
N LYS A 207 -4.07 0.85 22.13
CA LYS A 207 -4.44 1.25 23.48
C LYS A 207 -4.70 2.76 23.58
N TYR A 208 -3.89 3.58 22.90
CA TYR A 208 -4.12 5.03 22.81
C TYR A 208 -5.52 5.36 22.27
N ASP A 209 -5.90 4.72 21.17
CA ASP A 209 -7.22 4.91 20.55
C ASP A 209 -8.37 4.44 21.47
N GLN A 210 -8.18 3.33 22.17
CA GLN A 210 -9.14 2.81 23.13
C GLN A 210 -9.31 3.76 24.32
N VAL A 211 -8.23 4.37 24.83
CA VAL A 211 -8.30 5.39 25.88
C VAL A 211 -9.03 6.63 25.37
N LYS A 212 -8.72 7.09 24.15
CA LYS A 212 -9.40 8.23 23.54
C LYS A 212 -10.90 8.01 23.37
N ASN A 213 -11.30 6.77 23.09
CA ASN A 213 -12.71 6.36 22.96
C ASN A 213 -13.37 5.97 24.30
N GLY A 214 -12.70 6.16 25.44
CA GLY A 214 -13.23 5.84 26.78
C GLY A 214 -13.33 4.34 27.08
N LYS A 215 -12.65 3.48 26.30
CA LYS A 215 -12.69 2.02 26.43
C LYS A 215 -11.54 1.44 27.26
N ALA A 216 -10.52 2.23 27.53
CA ALA A 216 -9.35 1.86 28.33
C ALA A 216 -8.84 3.04 29.15
N SER A 217 -7.82 2.81 29.99
CA SER A 217 -7.11 3.85 30.73
C SER A 217 -5.60 3.63 30.62
N PHE A 218 -4.84 4.73 30.64
CA PHE A 218 -3.39 4.67 30.77
C PHE A 218 -2.98 4.26 32.18
N THR A 219 -1.85 3.56 32.30
CA THR A 219 -1.15 3.43 33.58
C THR A 219 -0.56 4.80 34.01
N ASN A 220 -0.01 4.88 35.21
CA ASN A 220 0.65 6.11 35.66
C ASN A 220 1.87 6.44 34.79
N GLU A 221 2.69 5.43 34.44
CA GLU A 221 3.87 5.59 33.58
C GLU A 221 3.48 6.04 32.19
N GLU A 222 2.46 5.44 31.58
CA GLU A 222 1.95 5.82 30.26
C GLU A 222 1.38 7.25 30.25
N SER A 223 0.69 7.66 31.33
CA SER A 223 0.16 9.01 31.48
C SER A 223 1.26 10.07 31.61
N GLN A 224 2.30 9.77 32.41
CA GLN A 224 3.49 10.64 32.50
C GLN A 224 4.24 10.68 31.17
N GLY A 225 4.38 9.52 30.51
CA GLY A 225 4.97 9.40 29.19
C GLY A 225 4.24 10.24 28.13
N LYS A 226 2.90 10.22 28.13
CA LYS A 226 2.08 11.08 27.26
C LYS A 226 2.37 12.56 27.48
N THR A 227 2.38 13.02 28.73
CA THR A 227 2.67 14.40 29.07
C THR A 227 4.08 14.80 28.60
N LEU A 228 5.07 13.94 28.81
CA LEU A 228 6.45 14.18 28.35
C LEU A 228 6.55 14.22 26.83
N PHE A 229 5.86 13.30 26.16
CA PHE A 229 5.78 13.25 24.69
C PHE A 229 5.15 14.53 24.12
N GLU A 230 4.06 14.99 24.67
CA GLU A 230 3.39 16.23 24.26
C GLU A 230 4.31 17.45 24.39
N ASN A 231 5.12 17.51 25.44
CA ASN A 231 6.05 18.61 25.68
C ASN A 231 7.34 18.55 24.84
N LYS A 232 7.82 17.36 24.50
CA LYS A 232 9.17 17.18 23.94
C LYS A 232 9.16 16.69 22.48
N CYS A 233 8.09 16.02 22.03
CA CYS A 233 8.06 15.30 20.74
C CYS A 233 6.94 15.78 19.81
N ALA A 234 5.81 16.25 20.36
CA ALA A 234 4.63 16.56 19.58
C ALA A 234 4.77 17.77 18.64
N SER A 235 5.85 18.54 18.74
CA SER A 235 6.16 19.60 17.77
C SER A 235 6.43 19.09 16.34
N CYS A 236 6.82 17.79 16.20
CA CYS A 236 7.04 17.12 14.93
C CYS A 236 6.08 15.93 14.77
N HIS A 237 5.75 15.25 15.87
CA HIS A 237 4.91 14.07 15.92
C HIS A 237 3.52 14.39 16.50
N SER A 238 2.82 15.34 15.84
CA SER A 238 1.53 15.87 16.32
C SER A 238 0.32 15.13 15.74
N GLY A 239 -0.84 15.43 16.34
CA GLY A 239 -2.14 14.93 15.88
C GLY A 239 -2.31 13.42 16.01
N GLU A 240 -3.41 12.92 15.47
CA GLU A 240 -3.82 11.53 15.63
C GLU A 240 -2.98 10.53 14.83
N LEU A 241 -2.26 11.03 13.86
CA LEU A 241 -1.31 10.23 13.07
C LEU A 241 0.10 10.28 13.64
N PHE A 242 0.34 11.07 14.70
CA PHE A 242 1.66 11.26 15.31
C PHE A 242 2.72 11.67 14.28
N THR A 243 2.37 12.61 13.39
CA THR A 243 3.23 13.23 12.40
C THR A 243 2.63 14.56 11.92
N ASP A 244 3.46 15.56 11.71
CA ASP A 244 3.11 16.80 11.02
C ASP A 244 3.55 16.76 9.53
N GLU A 245 4.17 15.65 9.11
CA GLU A 245 4.77 15.42 7.79
C GLU A 245 5.81 16.47 7.37
N SER A 246 6.28 17.32 8.29
CA SER A 246 7.33 18.28 7.99
C SER A 246 8.68 17.64 7.71
N TYR A 247 9.52 18.34 6.96
CA TYR A 247 10.88 17.88 6.63
C TYR A 247 11.88 18.56 7.57
N ARG A 248 12.61 17.74 8.34
CA ARG A 248 13.48 18.25 9.40
C ARG A 248 14.85 17.61 9.33
N ASN A 249 15.88 18.41 9.58
CA ASN A 249 17.21 17.91 9.88
C ASN A 249 17.29 17.68 11.38
N THR A 250 17.40 16.42 11.77
CA THR A 250 17.47 16.01 13.18
C THR A 250 18.91 15.98 13.71
N GLY A 251 19.91 16.40 12.93
CA GLY A 251 21.30 16.38 13.33
C GLY A 251 21.93 15.00 13.35
N MET A 252 21.41 14.07 12.55
CA MET A 252 22.08 12.79 12.34
C MET A 252 23.35 12.98 11.50
N TYR A 253 24.42 12.30 11.86
CA TYR A 253 25.64 12.32 11.05
C TYR A 253 25.38 11.73 9.66
N TYR A 254 26.00 12.35 8.66
CA TYR A 254 25.93 11.88 7.30
C TYR A 254 26.59 10.51 7.13
N ASN A 255 25.88 9.56 6.55
CA ASN A 255 26.39 8.23 6.25
C ASN A 255 26.87 8.18 4.79
N SER A 256 28.19 8.18 4.59
CA SER A 256 28.79 8.15 3.25
C SER A 256 28.56 6.83 2.51
N GLN A 257 28.21 5.74 3.20
CA GLN A 257 27.90 4.46 2.58
C GLN A 257 26.63 4.57 1.71
N TYR A 258 25.65 5.33 2.17
CA TYR A 258 24.37 5.48 1.45
C TYR A 258 24.30 6.75 0.62
N ASP A 259 25.17 7.73 0.86
CA ASP A 259 25.18 9.06 0.22
C ASP A 259 23.80 9.70 0.13
N ASP A 260 22.96 9.50 1.16
CA ASP A 260 21.61 10.02 1.19
C ASP A 260 21.54 11.40 1.85
N ARG A 261 21.25 12.41 1.06
CA ARG A 261 21.10 13.81 1.48
C ARG A 261 19.64 14.22 1.74
N GLY A 262 18.74 13.24 1.81
CA GLY A 262 17.32 13.47 2.09
C GLY A 262 16.65 14.36 1.03
N ARG A 263 15.88 15.33 1.49
CA ARG A 263 15.07 16.21 0.65
C ARG A 263 15.90 17.04 -0.34
N TYR A 264 17.16 17.33 -0.05
CA TYR A 264 18.05 17.98 -1.02
C TYR A 264 18.05 17.29 -2.39
N ARG A 265 17.93 15.97 -2.45
CA ARG A 265 17.87 15.22 -3.70
C ARG A 265 16.65 15.55 -4.58
N VAL A 266 15.60 16.11 -3.96
CA VAL A 266 14.35 16.50 -4.62
C VAL A 266 14.36 17.98 -4.99
N THR A 267 14.80 18.84 -4.07
CA THR A 267 14.68 20.30 -4.21
C THR A 267 15.93 20.95 -4.79
N LEU A 268 17.08 20.31 -4.68
CA LEU A 268 18.42 20.85 -4.98
C LEU A 268 18.75 22.12 -4.17
N ASP A 269 17.97 22.42 -3.14
CA ASP A 269 18.24 23.49 -2.18
C ASP A 269 19.09 22.95 -1.03
N TRP A 270 20.28 23.54 -0.81
CA TRP A 270 21.19 23.13 0.26
C TRP A 270 20.59 23.30 1.67
N ASN A 271 19.62 24.19 1.82
CA ASN A 271 18.87 24.31 3.08
C ASN A 271 18.05 23.04 3.41
N ASP A 272 17.79 22.19 2.42
CA ASP A 272 17.09 20.93 2.59
C ASP A 272 18.02 19.71 2.74
N ASN A 273 19.35 19.95 2.82
CA ASN A 273 20.31 18.88 3.04
C ASN A 273 20.04 18.16 4.37
N MET A 274 20.04 16.83 4.34
CA MET A 274 19.76 15.97 5.50
C MET A 274 18.40 16.20 6.17
N LYS A 275 17.45 16.83 5.49
CA LYS A 275 16.06 16.87 5.94
C LYS A 275 15.30 15.64 5.47
N PHE A 276 14.60 15.03 6.41
CA PHE A 276 13.71 13.90 6.18
C PHE A 276 12.34 14.18 6.76
N ARG A 277 11.31 13.57 6.17
CA ARG A 277 9.94 13.70 6.66
C ARG A 277 9.80 13.10 8.05
N ALA A 278 9.15 13.81 8.97
CA ALA A 278 8.74 13.25 10.26
C ALA A 278 7.75 12.09 10.01
N PRO A 279 8.07 10.83 10.34
CA PRO A 279 7.18 9.71 10.10
C PRO A 279 6.07 9.65 11.16
N SER A 280 4.98 8.96 10.84
CA SER A 280 4.00 8.55 11.85
C SER A 280 4.66 7.65 12.90
N LEU A 281 4.28 7.83 14.17
CA LEU A 281 4.73 6.95 15.25
C LEU A 281 3.71 5.86 15.61
N ARG A 282 2.61 5.73 14.87
CA ARG A 282 1.70 4.61 15.07
C ARG A 282 2.46 3.30 14.85
N ASN A 283 2.25 2.32 15.72
CA ASN A 283 2.94 1.03 15.73
C ASN A 283 4.48 1.10 15.86
N VAL A 284 5.03 2.24 16.32
CA VAL A 284 6.47 2.48 16.34
C VAL A 284 7.26 1.43 17.13
N GLU A 285 6.66 0.81 18.14
CA GLU A 285 7.28 -0.30 18.90
C GLU A 285 7.74 -1.46 18.00
N LEU A 286 7.01 -1.70 16.88
CA LEU A 286 7.21 -2.86 16.00
C LEU A 286 8.05 -2.55 14.77
N THR A 287 8.30 -1.28 14.48
CA THR A 287 8.88 -0.83 13.19
C THR A 287 10.39 -0.64 13.23
N ALA A 288 11.08 -1.28 14.17
CA ALA A 288 12.55 -1.29 14.18
C ALA A 288 13.10 -1.98 12.91
N PRO A 289 14.27 -1.55 12.39
CA PRO A 289 15.14 -0.46 12.90
C PRO A 289 14.65 0.93 12.47
N TYR A 290 15.08 1.96 13.19
CA TYR A 290 14.55 3.33 13.11
C TYR A 290 15.46 4.27 12.32
N MET A 291 14.91 5.43 11.95
CA MET A 291 15.40 6.48 11.09
C MET A 291 15.39 6.08 9.60
N HIS A 292 15.72 7.05 8.75
CA HIS A 292 15.68 6.87 7.30
C HIS A 292 16.63 5.77 6.79
N ASP A 293 17.69 5.47 7.52
CA ASP A 293 18.71 4.47 7.19
C ASP A 293 18.79 3.30 8.20
N GLY A 294 17.80 3.18 9.09
CA GLY A 294 17.66 2.04 9.98
C GLY A 294 18.77 1.86 11.01
N ARG A 295 19.49 2.93 11.38
CA ARG A 295 20.67 2.84 12.25
C ARG A 295 20.41 2.50 13.71
N PHE A 296 19.19 2.65 14.21
CA PHE A 296 18.84 2.37 15.62
C PHE A 296 17.86 1.20 15.72
N TYR A 297 18.18 0.26 16.60
CA TYR A 297 17.42 -0.98 16.74
C TYR A 297 16.48 -0.99 17.96
N SER A 298 16.43 0.11 18.72
CA SER A 298 15.53 0.24 19.87
C SER A 298 15.05 1.68 20.05
N LEU A 299 13.88 1.85 20.65
CA LEU A 299 13.36 3.18 21.01
C LEU A 299 14.27 3.91 21.99
N GLU A 300 14.91 3.15 22.87
CA GLU A 300 15.92 3.72 23.80
C GLU A 300 17.10 4.34 23.04
N ALA A 301 17.62 3.65 22.01
CA ALA A 301 18.70 4.18 21.17
C ALA A 301 18.29 5.45 20.45
N VAL A 302 17.04 5.52 19.97
CA VAL A 302 16.47 6.74 19.36
C VAL A 302 16.40 7.90 20.36
N LEU A 303 15.91 7.65 21.58
CA LEU A 303 15.82 8.69 22.61
C LEU A 303 17.20 9.11 23.13
N ASN A 304 18.16 8.20 23.20
CA ASN A 304 19.56 8.52 23.52
C ASN A 304 20.20 9.39 22.42
N PHE A 305 19.89 9.11 21.15
CA PHE A 305 20.32 9.98 20.05
C PHE A 305 19.78 11.40 20.23
N TYR A 306 18.45 11.55 20.39
CA TYR A 306 17.84 12.88 20.56
C TYR A 306 18.30 13.62 21.82
N SER A 307 18.66 12.88 22.89
CA SER A 307 19.10 13.48 24.13
C SER A 307 20.57 13.98 24.07
N ASP A 308 21.47 13.15 23.53
CA ASP A 308 22.90 13.32 23.80
C ASP A 308 23.76 13.30 22.52
N ASN A 309 23.23 12.88 21.35
CA ASN A 309 24.04 12.59 20.16
C ASN A 309 23.63 13.38 18.91
N VAL A 310 22.87 14.44 19.08
CA VAL A 310 22.47 15.33 17.97
C VAL A 310 23.67 16.21 17.58
N GLU A 311 24.05 16.18 16.29
CA GLU A 311 25.10 17.06 15.77
C GLU A 311 24.57 18.47 15.51
N ASN A 312 25.36 19.49 15.89
CA ASN A 312 25.04 20.87 15.58
C ASN A 312 25.37 21.22 14.12
N GLN A 313 24.50 20.81 13.22
CA GLN A 313 24.63 21.10 11.79
C GLN A 313 24.11 22.49 11.44
N PRO A 314 24.56 23.14 10.32
CA PRO A 314 24.14 24.49 9.95
C PRO A 314 22.63 24.67 9.84
N ASN A 315 21.95 23.68 9.26
CA ASN A 315 20.49 23.64 9.05
C ASN A 315 19.77 22.67 10.01
N LEU A 316 20.38 22.38 11.19
CA LEU A 316 19.72 21.64 12.27
C LEU A 316 18.41 22.32 12.63
N ASP A 317 17.35 21.53 12.82
CA ASP A 317 16.04 22.09 13.19
C ASP A 317 16.14 22.93 14.48
N PRO A 318 15.59 24.16 14.48
CA PRO A 318 15.68 25.08 15.63
C PRO A 318 15.13 24.49 16.93
N ILE A 319 14.16 23.58 16.85
CA ILE A 319 13.59 22.91 18.03
C ILE A 319 14.63 22.07 18.79
N LEU A 320 15.68 21.65 18.13
CA LEU A 320 16.81 20.92 18.70
C LEU A 320 17.95 21.84 19.15
N LYS A 321 17.72 23.16 19.16
CA LYS A 321 18.69 24.18 19.62
C LYS A 321 18.03 25.08 20.67
N GLN A 322 17.67 24.54 21.83
CA GLN A 322 16.96 25.30 22.84
C GLN A 322 17.79 25.48 24.11
N ASN A 323 17.74 26.69 24.66
CA ASN A 323 18.35 27.01 25.96
C ASN A 323 19.86 26.66 26.07
N GLY A 324 20.61 26.78 24.95
CA GLY A 324 22.03 26.44 24.90
C GLY A 324 22.33 24.93 24.86
N HIS A 325 21.30 24.10 24.78
CA HIS A 325 21.42 22.65 24.62
C HIS A 325 21.17 22.24 23.17
N ILE A 326 21.97 21.31 22.66
CA ILE A 326 21.74 20.66 21.37
C ILE A 326 21.10 19.28 21.63
N GLY A 327 19.92 19.08 21.06
CA GLY A 327 19.08 17.89 21.31
C GLY A 327 17.91 18.19 22.25
N ILE A 328 17.33 17.15 22.81
CA ILE A 328 16.17 17.20 23.71
C ILE A 328 16.58 16.64 25.07
N ALA A 329 16.79 17.49 26.06
CA ALA A 329 17.19 17.05 27.40
C ALA A 329 16.17 16.08 28.01
N MET A 330 16.60 14.88 28.36
CA MET A 330 15.78 13.81 28.95
C MET A 330 16.60 13.02 29.97
N THR A 331 16.01 12.82 31.14
CA THR A 331 16.54 11.85 32.11
C THR A 331 16.22 10.40 31.68
N ASN A 332 16.92 9.42 32.23
CA ASN A 332 16.63 8.02 31.94
C ASN A 332 15.20 7.62 32.31
N LEU A 333 14.66 8.15 33.40
CA LEU A 333 13.27 7.92 33.81
C LEU A 333 12.26 8.51 32.82
N GLU A 334 12.48 9.74 32.35
CA GLU A 334 11.64 10.34 31.30
C GLU A 334 11.67 9.53 30.01
N LYS A 335 12.84 9.02 29.59
CA LYS A 335 12.95 8.13 28.43
C LYS A 335 12.11 6.86 28.61
N GLN A 336 12.14 6.24 29.79
CA GLN A 336 11.32 5.06 30.11
C GLN A 336 9.81 5.36 29.99
N TYR A 337 9.37 6.49 30.56
CA TYR A 337 7.96 6.91 30.48
C TYR A 337 7.52 7.22 29.03
N ILE A 338 8.35 7.90 28.24
CA ILE A 338 8.07 8.15 26.83
C ILE A 338 7.95 6.84 26.08
N ILE A 339 8.83 5.86 26.31
CA ILE A 339 8.74 4.52 25.68
C ILE A 339 7.45 3.80 26.11
N ALA A 340 7.06 3.88 27.40
CA ALA A 340 5.81 3.30 27.85
C ALA A 340 4.60 3.89 27.09
N PHE A 341 4.58 5.19 26.89
CA PHE A 341 3.55 5.83 26.07
C PHE A 341 3.62 5.40 24.60
N LEU A 342 4.79 5.40 23.97
CA LEU A 342 4.95 5.01 22.56
C LEU A 342 4.45 3.58 22.30
N LYS A 343 4.62 2.67 23.26
CA LYS A 343 4.08 1.30 23.19
C LYS A 343 2.56 1.26 23.16
N THR A 344 1.87 2.26 23.72
CA THR A 344 0.40 2.36 23.64
C THR A 344 -0.12 2.64 22.23
N LEU A 345 0.75 3.02 21.30
CA LEU A 345 0.42 3.28 19.89
C LEU A 345 0.40 2.00 19.04
N THR A 346 0.71 0.84 19.64
CA THR A 346 0.71 -0.47 18.96
C THR A 346 -0.72 -0.98 18.82
N ASP A 347 -1.12 -1.23 17.58
CA ASP A 347 -2.43 -1.76 17.20
C ASP A 347 -2.33 -3.25 16.88
N GLN A 348 -2.63 -4.09 17.88
CA GLN A 348 -2.56 -5.55 17.75
C GLN A 348 -3.57 -6.12 16.77
N ASN A 349 -4.70 -5.44 16.56
CA ASN A 349 -5.71 -5.87 15.61
C ASN A 349 -5.26 -5.59 14.17
N PHE A 350 -4.58 -4.47 13.92
CA PHE A 350 -4.03 -4.12 12.61
C PHE A 350 -3.00 -5.15 12.12
N ILE A 351 -2.02 -5.49 12.97
CA ILE A 351 -0.92 -6.39 12.58
C ILE A 351 -1.34 -7.87 12.45
N LYS A 352 -2.54 -8.23 12.93
CA LYS A 352 -3.09 -9.59 12.86
C LYS A 352 -4.34 -9.70 12.00
N ASN A 353 -4.74 -8.61 11.34
CA ASN A 353 -5.97 -8.57 10.57
C ASN A 353 -5.87 -9.44 9.31
N LYS A 354 -6.70 -10.50 9.26
CA LYS A 354 -6.76 -11.41 8.10
C LYS A 354 -7.16 -10.72 6.78
N LYS A 355 -7.81 -9.55 6.85
CA LYS A 355 -8.13 -8.77 5.65
C LYS A 355 -6.86 -8.34 4.90
N PHE A 356 -5.74 -8.16 5.61
CA PHE A 356 -4.47 -7.69 5.05
C PHE A 356 -3.47 -8.82 4.80
N ALA A 357 -3.61 -9.97 5.43
CA ALA A 357 -2.71 -11.11 5.26
C ALA A 357 -2.76 -11.68 3.83
N GLU A 358 -1.65 -12.26 3.37
CA GLU A 358 -1.52 -12.94 2.08
C GLU A 358 -2.62 -13.99 1.84
#